data_38fa46d08e390debbb66d8590f8b14f1
#
_entry.id   38fa46d08e390debbb66d8590f8b14f1
#
_cell.length_a   1.000
_cell.length_b   1.000
_cell.length_c   1.000
_cell.angle_alpha   90.00
_cell.angle_beta   90.00
_cell.angle_gamma   90.00
#
_symmetry.space_group_name_H-M   'P 1'
#
loop_
_entity.id
_entity.type
_entity.pdbx_description
1 polymer ?
#
loop_
_entity_poly.entity_id
_entity_poly.type
_entity_poly.pdbx_seq_one_letter_code
_entity_poly.pdbx_strand_id
1 'polypeptide(L)'
;MACYFRDTANCEITVPKLIESASVTYYDIKVRVGTVEWFVERRYKDFDSLNEKLIEETGISKKLLPPKRIVGNKNPKFLEERRKQLEQYLKEVLVFFRAQLPKVLADFLEFNKYDIVYLLQDLSKLFSESGEALLSIKKEYHFSALEVYAISERLHLPCPPESNRGKYDFSHVLDFSTQLEAIQIMPVKDDAVGSDYNAVDVPIGRSNIIPKNLKFNLNAFRSLKCLKIYALPSENIIDIGLLKPSLEKICVHNTTITSINQVLMCDNVHKNTTIDIPSSEDIKLNRSASPAKSTPIATNRIWRDIVELDFTSNLLTHIDESIRTTPQIKTLVLQQNRLRNIKNLSVLPHLQFLNLSINLITEVADWHLELGNLVTLNLAQNKIKNIKGLRKLLSLVNLDLSCNLIDELEEVDHIACLPLLETLRLTGNPLASSVDYRPRVLSRFHDRASEIVLDSEKGTQQELDTALVLSAILISKLRQKPQQ
;
A
#
# COMPACT_ATOMS: atom_id res chain seq x y z
N MET A 1 7.90 -14.94 11.78
CA MET A 1 6.81 -15.90 12.09
C MET A 1 7.38 -17.13 12.76
N ALA A 2 6.54 -17.86 13.49
CA ALA A 2 6.89 -19.15 14.07
C ALA A 2 7.02 -20.25 12.99
N CYS A 3 7.82 -21.27 13.28
CA CYS A 3 7.85 -22.49 12.50
C CYS A 3 7.94 -23.68 13.46
N TYR A 4 6.80 -24.23 13.81
CA TYR A 4 6.69 -25.31 14.79
C TYR A 4 7.60 -26.50 14.47
N PHE A 5 7.69 -26.90 13.21
CA PHE A 5 8.51 -28.05 12.79
C PHE A 5 10.02 -27.82 12.90
N ARG A 6 10.47 -26.55 12.85
CA ARG A 6 11.87 -26.18 13.11
C ARG A 6 12.16 -26.14 14.61
N ASP A 7 11.21 -25.60 15.37
CA ASP A 7 11.38 -25.27 16.79
C ASP A 7 10.56 -26.13 17.73
N THR A 8 10.24 -27.39 17.35
CA THR A 8 9.43 -28.33 18.14
C THR A 8 9.95 -28.52 19.56
N ALA A 9 11.29 -28.55 19.74
CA ALA A 9 11.91 -28.68 21.05
C ALA A 9 11.71 -27.43 21.93
N ASN A 10 11.52 -26.27 21.33
CA ASN A 10 11.40 -24.96 21.98
C ASN A 10 9.94 -24.45 21.95
N CYS A 11 8.96 -25.37 21.89
CA CYS A 11 7.54 -25.01 21.98
C CYS A 11 7.08 -25.16 23.44
N GLU A 12 6.55 -24.06 23.98
CA GLU A 12 6.03 -24.00 25.35
C GLU A 12 4.65 -23.36 25.37
N ILE A 13 3.79 -23.89 26.24
CA ILE A 13 2.45 -23.34 26.48
C ILE A 13 2.31 -23.09 27.97
N THR A 14 1.87 -21.88 28.33
CA THR A 14 1.56 -21.50 29.71
C THR A 14 0.24 -20.75 29.78
N VAL A 15 -0.38 -20.70 30.94
CA VAL A 15 -1.59 -19.92 31.18
C VAL A 15 -1.30 -18.93 32.32
N PRO A 16 -0.64 -17.79 32.02
CA PRO A 16 -0.10 -16.89 33.02
C PRO A 16 -1.17 -16.22 33.90
N LYS A 17 -2.35 -15.93 33.35
CA LYS A 17 -3.39 -15.16 34.07
C LYS A 17 -4.81 -15.52 33.63
N LEU A 18 -5.75 -15.03 34.42
CA LEU A 18 -7.19 -15.04 34.14
C LEU A 18 -7.61 -13.62 33.70
N ILE A 19 -8.56 -13.54 32.79
CA ILE A 19 -9.19 -12.29 32.37
C ILE A 19 -10.69 -12.41 32.65
N GLU A 20 -11.20 -11.56 33.53
CA GLU A 20 -12.63 -11.51 33.86
C GLU A 20 -13.27 -10.36 33.03
N SER A 21 -14.25 -10.71 32.21
CA SER A 21 -15.02 -9.75 31.42
C SER A 21 -16.51 -9.98 31.72
N ALA A 22 -17.15 -8.99 32.32
CA ALA A 22 -18.58 -8.98 32.71
C ALA A 22 -19.02 -10.26 33.44
N SER A 23 -19.41 -11.31 32.73
CA SER A 23 -19.90 -12.58 33.28
C SER A 23 -19.07 -13.80 32.93
N VAL A 24 -18.04 -13.63 32.09
CA VAL A 24 -17.25 -14.72 31.51
C VAL A 24 -15.79 -14.64 31.97
N THR A 25 -15.22 -15.77 32.37
CA THR A 25 -13.81 -15.91 32.68
C THR A 25 -13.07 -16.49 31.47
N TYR A 26 -12.04 -15.79 31.01
CA TYR A 26 -11.14 -16.26 29.98
C TYR A 26 -9.79 -16.65 30.60
N TYR A 27 -9.18 -17.67 30.04
CA TYR A 27 -7.83 -18.12 30.34
C TYR A 27 -6.90 -17.55 29.25
N ASP A 28 -5.94 -16.73 29.67
CA ASP A 28 -4.96 -16.14 28.78
C ASP A 28 -3.82 -17.14 28.55
N ILE A 29 -3.83 -17.77 27.39
CA ILE A 29 -2.87 -18.81 27.02
C ILE A 29 -1.72 -18.13 26.28
N LYS A 30 -0.50 -18.26 26.81
CA LYS A 30 0.73 -17.85 26.14
C LYS A 30 1.32 -19.04 25.41
N VAL A 31 1.49 -18.93 24.11
CA VAL A 31 2.16 -19.90 23.24
C VAL A 31 3.51 -19.31 22.83
N ARG A 32 4.58 -20.07 22.97
CA ARG A 32 5.92 -19.72 22.52
C ARG A 32 6.47 -20.81 21.60
N VAL A 33 6.94 -20.43 20.41
CA VAL A 33 7.62 -21.33 19.46
C VAL A 33 8.93 -20.65 19.03
N GLY A 34 10.04 -21.18 19.48
CA GLY A 34 11.34 -20.54 19.31
C GLY A 34 11.38 -19.16 19.97
N THR A 35 11.57 -18.10 19.17
CA THR A 35 11.59 -16.71 19.60
C THR A 35 10.24 -15.99 19.47
N VAL A 36 9.27 -16.62 18.82
CA VAL A 36 7.94 -16.03 18.57
C VAL A 36 6.99 -16.44 19.68
N GLU A 37 6.28 -15.46 20.20
CA GLU A 37 5.26 -15.65 21.23
C GLU A 37 3.97 -14.93 20.85
N TRP A 38 2.84 -15.53 21.25
CA TRP A 38 1.53 -14.91 21.11
C TRP A 38 0.59 -15.36 22.24
N PHE A 39 -0.52 -14.63 22.39
CA PHE A 39 -1.51 -14.87 23.44
C PHE A 39 -2.87 -15.16 22.82
N VAL A 40 -3.55 -16.15 23.40
CA VAL A 40 -4.87 -16.62 22.96
C VAL A 40 -5.82 -16.65 24.13
N GLU A 41 -6.97 -16.00 24.03
CA GLU A 41 -8.00 -16.03 25.08
C GLU A 41 -9.00 -17.15 24.79
N ARG A 42 -9.18 -18.04 25.75
CA ARG A 42 -10.15 -19.13 25.66
C ARG A 42 -10.91 -19.27 26.96
N ARG A 43 -12.20 -19.56 26.89
CA ARG A 43 -13.03 -19.89 28.07
C ARG A 43 -13.08 -21.40 28.26
N TYR A 44 -13.47 -21.84 29.44
CA TYR A 44 -13.52 -23.26 29.74
C TYR A 44 -14.35 -24.09 28.74
N LYS A 45 -15.46 -23.53 28.21
CA LYS A 45 -16.26 -24.19 27.17
C LYS A 45 -15.46 -24.53 25.91
N ASP A 46 -14.49 -23.69 25.56
CA ASP A 46 -13.66 -23.88 24.37
C ASP A 46 -12.67 -25.04 24.60
N PHE A 47 -12.14 -25.20 25.82
CA PHE A 47 -11.35 -26.36 26.20
C PHE A 47 -12.17 -27.67 26.22
N ASP A 48 -13.42 -27.61 26.67
CA ASP A 48 -14.34 -28.74 26.65
C ASP A 48 -14.59 -29.23 25.23
N SER A 49 -14.89 -28.30 24.32
CA SER A 49 -15.07 -28.59 22.91
C SER A 49 -13.79 -29.09 22.22
N LEU A 50 -12.61 -28.53 22.58
CA LEU A 50 -11.33 -29.04 22.09
C LEU A 50 -11.10 -30.48 22.51
N ASN A 51 -11.33 -30.78 23.80
CA ASN A 51 -11.09 -32.12 24.37
C ASN A 51 -12.03 -33.16 23.73
N GLU A 52 -13.31 -32.83 23.49
CA GLU A 52 -14.24 -33.71 22.79
C GLU A 52 -13.72 -34.09 21.40
N LYS A 53 -13.34 -33.11 20.62
CA LYS A 53 -12.80 -33.32 19.27
C LYS A 53 -11.47 -34.11 19.27
N LEU A 54 -10.58 -33.82 20.21
CA LEU A 54 -9.32 -34.57 20.32
C LEU A 54 -9.57 -36.05 20.72
N ILE A 55 -10.59 -36.34 21.56
CA ILE A 55 -10.98 -37.73 21.88
C ILE A 55 -11.49 -38.44 20.65
N GLU A 56 -12.35 -37.78 19.84
CA GLU A 56 -12.91 -38.34 18.60
C GLU A 56 -11.85 -38.63 17.55
N GLU A 57 -10.94 -37.68 17.33
CA GLU A 57 -9.94 -37.77 16.27
C GLU A 57 -8.73 -38.64 16.63
N THR A 58 -8.33 -38.67 17.89
CA THR A 58 -7.03 -39.23 18.31
C THR A 58 -7.08 -40.23 19.43
N GLY A 59 -8.24 -40.38 20.08
CA GLY A 59 -8.45 -41.35 21.16
C GLY A 59 -7.73 -41.00 22.48
N ILE A 60 -7.37 -39.73 22.72
CA ILE A 60 -6.78 -39.30 24.00
C ILE A 60 -7.72 -39.59 25.18
N SER A 61 -7.17 -39.71 26.40
CA SER A 61 -7.96 -40.00 27.59
C SER A 61 -8.87 -38.84 27.99
N LYS A 62 -10.15 -39.11 28.14
CA LYS A 62 -11.15 -38.14 28.63
C LYS A 62 -10.81 -37.54 30.01
N LYS A 63 -9.98 -38.21 30.80
CA LYS A 63 -9.63 -37.77 32.15
C LYS A 63 -8.57 -36.66 32.21
N LEU A 64 -7.96 -36.30 31.10
CA LEU A 64 -6.93 -35.26 31.05
C LEU A 64 -7.49 -33.86 31.34
N LEU A 65 -8.71 -33.55 30.87
CA LEU A 65 -9.32 -32.25 31.11
C LEU A 65 -9.93 -32.20 32.53
N PRO A 66 -9.66 -31.13 33.32
CA PRO A 66 -10.29 -30.97 34.64
C PRO A 66 -11.81 -30.87 34.51
N PRO A 67 -12.57 -31.51 35.45
CA PRO A 67 -14.00 -31.65 35.32
C PRO A 67 -14.76 -30.34 35.39
N LYS A 68 -15.91 -30.27 34.71
CA LYS A 68 -16.81 -29.13 34.74
C LYS A 68 -17.47 -29.02 36.14
N ARG A 69 -17.43 -27.81 36.70
CA ARG A 69 -18.11 -27.51 37.98
C ARG A 69 -19.26 -26.55 37.73
N ILE A 70 -20.43 -26.89 38.25
CA ILE A 70 -21.66 -26.13 38.04
C ILE A 70 -21.87 -25.09 39.14
N VAL A 71 -21.50 -25.43 40.39
CA VAL A 71 -21.70 -24.56 41.58
C VAL A 71 -20.35 -24.05 42.08
N GLY A 72 -20.27 -22.76 42.41
CA GLY A 72 -19.05 -22.15 42.93
C GLY A 72 -17.93 -21.93 41.88
N ASN A 73 -18.28 -21.91 40.63
CA ASN A 73 -17.37 -21.77 39.50
C ASN A 73 -16.71 -20.36 39.37
N LYS A 74 -17.18 -19.37 40.16
CA LYS A 74 -16.61 -17.99 40.21
C LYS A 74 -15.72 -17.77 41.45
N ASN A 75 -15.48 -18.79 42.28
CA ASN A 75 -14.59 -18.64 43.43
C ASN A 75 -13.14 -18.43 42.97
N PRO A 76 -12.45 -17.34 43.38
CA PRO A 76 -11.10 -17.01 42.90
C PRO A 76 -10.08 -18.15 43.15
N LYS A 77 -10.14 -18.83 44.29
CA LYS A 77 -9.26 -19.98 44.60
C LYS A 77 -9.50 -21.14 43.63
N PHE A 78 -10.76 -21.41 43.31
CA PHE A 78 -11.12 -22.45 42.35
C PHE A 78 -10.69 -22.08 40.92
N LEU A 79 -10.86 -20.83 40.50
CA LEU A 79 -10.44 -20.35 39.17
C LEU A 79 -8.93 -20.47 39.01
N GLU A 80 -8.15 -20.11 40.03
CA GLU A 80 -6.70 -20.22 40.01
C GLU A 80 -6.21 -21.68 39.98
N GLU A 81 -6.85 -22.58 40.73
CA GLU A 81 -6.57 -24.01 40.66
C GLU A 81 -6.90 -24.58 39.28
N ARG A 82 -8.06 -24.24 38.73
CA ARG A 82 -8.47 -24.65 37.38
C ARG A 82 -7.49 -24.12 36.34
N ARG A 83 -7.00 -22.86 36.44
CA ARG A 83 -6.00 -22.30 35.57
C ARG A 83 -4.75 -23.19 35.51
N LYS A 84 -4.23 -23.60 36.67
CA LYS A 84 -3.07 -24.50 36.74
C LYS A 84 -3.35 -25.87 36.13
N GLN A 85 -4.55 -26.41 36.36
CA GLN A 85 -4.96 -27.70 35.79
C GLN A 85 -5.11 -27.63 34.28
N LEU A 86 -5.63 -26.51 33.73
CA LEU A 86 -5.72 -26.29 32.28
C LEU A 86 -4.35 -26.10 31.65
N GLU A 87 -3.42 -25.44 32.34
CA GLU A 87 -2.03 -25.34 31.89
C GLU A 87 -1.38 -26.71 31.82
N GLN A 88 -1.57 -27.55 32.84
CA GLN A 88 -1.05 -28.89 32.85
C GLN A 88 -1.67 -29.75 31.72
N TYR A 89 -2.99 -29.64 31.50
CA TYR A 89 -3.69 -30.28 30.40
C TYR A 89 -3.06 -29.94 29.06
N LEU A 90 -2.84 -28.66 28.78
CA LEU A 90 -2.22 -28.23 27.52
C LEU A 90 -0.80 -28.77 27.37
N LYS A 91 -0.01 -28.78 28.42
CA LYS A 91 1.36 -29.35 28.43
C LYS A 91 1.36 -30.84 28.11
N GLU A 92 0.45 -31.61 28.73
CA GLU A 92 0.34 -33.05 28.49
C GLU A 92 -0.10 -33.35 27.05
N VAL A 93 -1.10 -32.61 26.55
CA VAL A 93 -1.57 -32.72 25.17
C VAL A 93 -0.45 -32.35 24.19
N LEU A 94 0.30 -31.27 24.46
CA LEU A 94 1.45 -30.86 23.62
C LEU A 94 2.55 -31.95 23.58
N VAL A 95 2.87 -32.55 24.73
CA VAL A 95 3.87 -33.64 24.77
C VAL A 95 3.39 -34.87 24.00
N PHE A 96 2.10 -35.20 24.09
CA PHE A 96 1.52 -36.34 23.38
C PHE A 96 1.58 -36.16 21.84
N PHE A 97 1.26 -34.92 21.36
CA PHE A 97 1.26 -34.60 19.94
C PHE A 97 2.53 -33.88 19.46
N ARG A 98 3.64 -33.99 20.18
CA ARG A 98 4.85 -33.22 19.91
C ARG A 98 5.37 -33.34 18.48
N ALA A 99 5.25 -34.50 17.87
CA ALA A 99 5.74 -34.72 16.50
C ALA A 99 4.87 -33.98 15.47
N GLN A 100 3.56 -33.89 15.72
CA GLN A 100 2.61 -33.21 14.85
C GLN A 100 1.36 -32.82 15.63
N LEU A 101 1.06 -31.54 15.67
CA LEU A 101 -0.17 -31.04 16.31
C LEU A 101 -1.39 -31.38 15.44
N PRO A 102 -2.47 -31.95 16.03
CA PRO A 102 -3.76 -32.05 15.34
C PRO A 102 -4.26 -30.67 14.92
N LYS A 103 -4.94 -30.59 13.78
CA LYS A 103 -5.46 -29.30 13.26
C LYS A 103 -6.35 -28.59 14.28
N VAL A 104 -7.19 -29.34 15.00
CA VAL A 104 -8.08 -28.81 16.04
C VAL A 104 -7.31 -28.12 17.17
N LEU A 105 -6.19 -28.70 17.61
CA LEU A 105 -5.33 -28.09 18.63
C LEU A 105 -4.59 -26.87 18.07
N ALA A 106 -4.10 -26.96 16.84
CA ALA A 106 -3.41 -25.84 16.18
C ALA A 106 -4.36 -24.63 16.00
N ASP A 107 -5.60 -24.86 15.59
CA ASP A 107 -6.62 -23.81 15.46
C ASP A 107 -7.04 -23.23 16.82
N PHE A 108 -7.17 -24.09 17.85
CA PHE A 108 -7.45 -23.64 19.21
C PHE A 108 -6.36 -22.69 19.74
N LEU A 109 -5.11 -22.94 19.41
CA LEU A 109 -3.94 -22.14 19.80
C LEU A 109 -3.55 -21.07 18.77
N GLU A 110 -4.34 -20.87 17.74
CA GLU A 110 -4.14 -19.88 16.67
C GLU A 110 -2.80 -20.02 15.91
N PHE A 111 -2.28 -21.24 15.78
CA PHE A 111 -1.10 -21.50 14.94
C PHE A 111 -1.34 -21.08 13.49
N ASN A 112 -2.55 -21.21 12.98
CA ASN A 112 -2.92 -20.78 11.63
C ASN A 112 -2.74 -19.28 11.37
N LYS A 113 -2.59 -18.45 12.41
CA LYS A 113 -2.29 -17.02 12.26
C LYS A 113 -0.79 -16.71 12.32
N TYR A 114 -0.04 -17.44 13.15
CA TYR A 114 1.33 -17.06 13.54
C TYR A 114 2.40 -18.05 13.13
N ASP A 115 2.04 -19.28 12.72
CA ASP A 115 2.98 -20.31 12.25
C ASP A 115 2.92 -20.48 10.73
N ILE A 116 4.08 -20.55 10.10
CA ILE A 116 4.22 -20.60 8.63
C ILE A 116 3.51 -21.82 8.04
N VAL A 117 3.69 -22.99 8.63
CA VAL A 117 3.18 -24.24 8.04
C VAL A 117 1.66 -24.32 8.15
N TYR A 118 1.10 -24.01 9.31
CA TYR A 118 -0.34 -24.04 9.52
C TYR A 118 -1.08 -22.97 8.71
N LEU A 119 -0.46 -21.79 8.55
CA LEU A 119 -0.99 -20.74 7.66
C LEU A 119 -0.97 -21.20 6.19
N LEU A 120 0.12 -21.79 5.72
CA LEU A 120 0.20 -22.31 4.35
C LEU A 120 -0.77 -23.47 4.09
N GLN A 121 -1.05 -24.31 5.09
CA GLN A 121 -2.09 -25.35 5.00
C GLN A 121 -3.48 -24.75 4.79
N ASP A 122 -3.81 -23.70 5.53
CA ASP A 122 -5.10 -23.01 5.38
C ASP A 122 -5.23 -22.33 4.02
N LEU A 123 -4.17 -21.66 3.57
CA LEU A 123 -4.12 -21.07 2.22
C LEU A 123 -4.23 -22.13 1.13
N SER A 124 -3.49 -23.25 1.25
CA SER A 124 -3.55 -24.35 0.28
C SER A 124 -4.96 -24.94 0.16
N LYS A 125 -5.64 -25.13 1.30
CA LYS A 125 -7.03 -25.57 1.32
C LYS A 125 -7.96 -24.54 0.68
N LEU A 126 -7.84 -23.27 1.03
CA LEU A 126 -8.65 -22.19 0.46
C LEU A 126 -8.52 -22.12 -1.06
N PHE A 127 -7.28 -22.17 -1.55
CA PHE A 127 -7.03 -22.07 -2.99
C PHE A 127 -7.38 -23.35 -3.76
N SER A 128 -7.30 -24.52 -3.13
CA SER A 128 -7.83 -25.76 -3.69
C SER A 128 -9.35 -25.73 -3.86
N GLU A 129 -10.08 -25.17 -2.89
CA GLU A 129 -11.54 -25.13 -2.88
C GLU A 129 -12.12 -23.98 -3.71
N SER A 130 -11.45 -22.82 -3.72
CA SER A 130 -12.01 -21.57 -4.26
C SER A 130 -11.09 -20.84 -5.24
N GLY A 131 -9.88 -21.33 -5.49
CA GLY A 131 -8.87 -20.62 -6.29
C GLY A 131 -9.31 -20.32 -7.72
N GLU A 132 -9.88 -21.29 -8.42
CA GLU A 132 -10.38 -21.09 -9.79
C GLU A 132 -11.52 -20.07 -9.85
N ALA A 133 -12.44 -20.10 -8.88
CA ALA A 133 -13.53 -19.12 -8.81
C ALA A 133 -12.99 -17.71 -8.55
N LEU A 134 -12.01 -17.54 -7.66
CA LEU A 134 -11.36 -16.26 -7.38
C LEU A 134 -10.64 -15.72 -8.62
N LEU A 135 -9.90 -16.56 -9.34
CA LEU A 135 -9.16 -16.16 -10.55
C LEU A 135 -10.09 -15.83 -11.72
N SER A 136 -11.28 -16.48 -11.81
CA SER A 136 -12.26 -16.23 -12.87
C SER A 136 -12.95 -14.86 -12.72
N ILE A 137 -13.09 -14.36 -11.48
CA ILE A 137 -13.67 -13.05 -11.19
C ILE A 137 -12.63 -11.95 -11.45
N LYS A 138 -11.46 -12.08 -10.85
CA LYS A 138 -10.37 -11.10 -10.95
C LYS A 138 -9.05 -11.78 -10.63
N LYS A 139 -8.03 -11.54 -11.46
CA LYS A 139 -6.67 -12.02 -11.19
C LYS A 139 -5.95 -11.12 -10.18
N GLU A 140 -6.64 -10.71 -9.13
CA GLU A 140 -6.14 -9.89 -8.03
C GLU A 140 -6.51 -10.54 -6.70
N TYR A 141 -5.57 -10.53 -5.75
CA TYR A 141 -5.79 -11.04 -4.41
C TYR A 141 -5.16 -10.15 -3.35
N HIS A 142 -5.79 -10.12 -2.16
CA HIS A 142 -5.33 -9.33 -1.02
C HIS A 142 -4.70 -10.24 0.01
N PHE A 143 -3.40 -10.14 0.15
CA PHE A 143 -2.64 -10.87 1.15
C PHE A 143 -2.32 -10.01 2.37
N SER A 144 -2.30 -10.62 3.53
CA SER A 144 -1.62 -10.03 4.69
C SER A 144 -0.10 -10.17 4.57
N ALA A 145 0.63 -9.34 5.31
CA ALA A 145 2.10 -9.45 5.37
C ALA A 145 2.57 -10.82 5.86
N LEU A 146 1.80 -11.45 6.76
CA LEU A 146 2.11 -12.79 7.28
C LEU A 146 1.96 -13.86 6.20
N GLU A 147 0.91 -13.79 5.37
CA GLU A 147 0.68 -14.74 4.29
C GLU A 147 1.77 -14.63 3.22
N VAL A 148 2.13 -13.40 2.79
CA VAL A 148 3.23 -13.23 1.82
C VAL A 148 4.56 -13.70 2.39
N TYR A 149 4.83 -13.42 3.67
CA TYR A 149 6.02 -13.93 4.35
C TYR A 149 6.03 -15.47 4.36
N ALA A 150 4.92 -16.12 4.70
CA ALA A 150 4.81 -17.57 4.72
C ALA A 150 5.02 -18.17 3.31
N ILE A 151 4.44 -17.56 2.27
CA ILE A 151 4.64 -17.96 0.86
C ILE A 151 6.12 -17.82 0.46
N SER A 152 6.77 -16.75 0.89
CA SER A 152 8.20 -16.51 0.64
C SER A 152 9.09 -17.57 1.31
N GLU A 153 8.80 -17.92 2.56
CA GLU A 153 9.60 -18.85 3.37
C GLU A 153 9.36 -20.33 3.07
N ARG A 154 8.36 -20.68 2.27
CA ARG A 154 7.97 -22.07 2.01
C ARG A 154 9.11 -22.98 1.52
N LEU A 155 10.06 -22.43 0.75
CA LEU A 155 11.21 -23.18 0.23
C LEU A 155 12.28 -23.46 1.30
N HIS A 156 12.25 -22.74 2.42
CA HIS A 156 13.15 -22.87 3.55
C HIS A 156 12.57 -23.74 4.67
N LEU A 157 11.36 -24.28 4.48
CA LEU A 157 10.73 -25.15 5.46
C LEU A 157 11.49 -26.48 5.55
N PRO A 158 11.59 -27.06 6.76
CA PRO A 158 12.18 -28.39 6.93
C PRO A 158 11.37 -29.43 6.16
N CYS A 159 12.07 -30.39 5.56
CA CYS A 159 11.45 -31.48 4.83
C CYS A 159 10.59 -32.32 5.78
N PRO A 160 9.31 -32.56 5.48
CA PRO A 160 8.46 -33.37 6.34
C PRO A 160 8.85 -34.83 6.29
N PRO A 161 8.56 -35.60 7.36
CA PRO A 161 8.66 -37.05 7.33
C PRO A 161 7.84 -37.65 6.18
N GLU A 162 8.31 -38.72 5.55
CA GLU A 162 7.66 -39.31 4.36
C GLU A 162 6.18 -39.68 4.55
N SER A 163 5.81 -40.10 5.74
CA SER A 163 4.42 -40.43 6.13
C SER A 163 3.42 -39.27 6.04
N ASN A 164 3.89 -38.03 5.93
CA ASN A 164 3.06 -36.83 6.00
C ASN A 164 3.12 -35.97 4.76
N ARG A 165 3.65 -36.43 3.64
CA ARG A 165 3.87 -35.65 2.41
C ARG A 165 2.62 -34.89 1.93
N GLY A 166 1.43 -35.52 1.95
CA GLY A 166 0.20 -34.88 1.50
C GLY A 166 -0.23 -33.65 2.32
N LYS A 167 0.13 -33.58 3.60
CA LYS A 167 -0.22 -32.44 4.48
C LYS A 167 0.71 -31.21 4.26
N TYR A 168 1.81 -31.38 3.55
CA TYR A 168 2.81 -30.35 3.24
C TYR A 168 2.85 -30.06 1.73
N ASP A 169 1.82 -30.49 1.02
CA ASP A 169 1.65 -30.12 -0.38
C ASP A 169 1.02 -28.72 -0.45
N PHE A 170 1.88 -27.74 -0.75
CA PHE A 170 1.50 -26.35 -0.95
C PHE A 170 1.44 -25.99 -2.44
N SER A 171 1.28 -26.97 -3.34
CA SER A 171 1.21 -26.75 -4.78
C SER A 171 0.07 -25.79 -5.15
N HIS A 172 -1.11 -25.92 -4.53
CA HIS A 172 -2.23 -25.02 -4.76
C HIS A 172 -1.93 -23.56 -4.45
N VAL A 173 -1.07 -23.29 -3.44
CA VAL A 173 -0.62 -21.93 -3.13
C VAL A 173 0.23 -21.36 -4.26
N LEU A 174 1.11 -22.18 -4.84
CA LEU A 174 1.95 -21.77 -5.95
C LEU A 174 1.16 -21.61 -7.24
N ASP A 175 0.32 -22.59 -7.56
CA ASP A 175 -0.53 -22.58 -8.75
C ASP A 175 -1.41 -21.34 -8.78
N PHE A 176 -1.98 -20.97 -7.64
CA PHE A 176 -2.76 -19.75 -7.50
C PHE A 176 -1.87 -18.50 -7.63
N SER A 177 -0.77 -18.42 -6.87
CA SER A 177 0.11 -17.25 -6.85
C SER A 177 0.73 -16.93 -8.20
N THR A 178 1.10 -17.94 -8.99
CA THR A 178 1.73 -17.75 -10.32
C THR A 178 0.78 -17.18 -11.36
N GLN A 179 -0.54 -17.30 -11.16
CA GLN A 179 -1.56 -16.81 -12.09
C GLN A 179 -2.04 -15.40 -11.78
N LEU A 180 -1.72 -14.86 -10.59
CA LEU A 180 -2.13 -13.53 -10.19
C LEU A 180 -1.40 -12.46 -11.00
N GLU A 181 -2.17 -11.52 -11.54
CA GLU A 181 -1.66 -10.33 -12.23
C GLU A 181 -1.57 -9.11 -11.30
N ALA A 182 -2.34 -9.09 -10.21
CA ALA A 182 -2.29 -8.04 -9.21
C ALA A 182 -2.33 -8.62 -7.79
N ILE A 183 -1.51 -8.06 -6.91
CA ILE A 183 -1.59 -8.34 -5.47
C ILE A 183 -1.66 -7.04 -4.69
N GLN A 184 -2.38 -7.09 -3.57
CA GLN A 184 -2.41 -6.05 -2.57
C GLN A 184 -1.92 -6.63 -1.25
N ILE A 185 -0.84 -6.06 -0.70
CA ILE A 185 -0.29 -6.47 0.59
C ILE A 185 -0.79 -5.48 1.64
N MET A 186 -1.49 -6.00 2.64
CA MET A 186 -2.13 -5.20 3.69
C MET A 186 -1.60 -5.59 5.07
N PRO A 187 -1.67 -4.70 6.06
CA PRO A 187 -1.49 -5.10 7.45
C PRO A 187 -2.55 -6.14 7.85
N VAL A 188 -2.21 -6.97 8.81
CA VAL A 188 -3.19 -7.89 9.40
C VAL A 188 -4.28 -7.04 10.08
N LYS A 189 -5.53 -7.25 9.72
CA LYS A 189 -6.66 -6.63 10.41
C LYS A 189 -6.75 -7.20 11.82
N ASP A 190 -6.52 -6.39 12.81
CA ASP A 190 -6.80 -6.72 14.19
C ASP A 190 -8.07 -5.99 14.61
N ASP A 191 -9.13 -6.73 14.90
CA ASP A 191 -10.43 -6.17 15.33
C ASP A 191 -10.36 -5.47 16.69
N ALA A 192 -9.23 -5.61 17.41
CA ALA A 192 -9.06 -5.11 18.77
C ALA A 192 -8.34 -3.75 18.88
N VAL A 193 -7.63 -3.31 17.86
CA VAL A 193 -6.88 -2.04 17.88
C VAL A 193 -7.45 -1.12 16.80
N GLY A 194 -8.01 0.00 17.21
CA GLY A 194 -8.50 1.04 16.29
C GLY A 194 -7.41 1.37 15.26
N SER A 195 -7.83 1.45 14.02
CA SER A 195 -7.04 1.49 12.80
C SER A 195 -6.11 2.71 12.68
N ASP A 196 -5.07 2.80 13.48
CA ASP A 196 -3.93 3.67 13.21
C ASP A 196 -2.96 2.92 12.30
N TYR A 197 -3.15 3.07 10.99
CA TYR A 197 -2.35 2.43 9.94
C TYR A 197 -0.86 2.82 9.94
N ASN A 198 -0.43 3.71 10.85
CA ASN A 198 0.94 4.17 10.97
C ASN A 198 1.83 3.31 11.89
N ALA A 199 1.32 2.19 12.37
CA ALA A 199 1.99 1.39 13.40
C ALA A 199 2.88 0.28 12.80
N VAL A 200 3.85 0.67 11.98
CA VAL A 200 4.85 -0.26 11.40
C VAL A 200 5.69 -0.98 12.47
N ASP A 201 5.82 -0.37 13.63
CA ASP A 201 6.58 -0.89 14.78
C ASP A 201 5.69 -1.54 15.87
N VAL A 202 4.37 -1.62 15.63
CA VAL A 202 3.44 -2.26 16.58
C VAL A 202 3.36 -3.76 16.28
N PRO A 203 3.44 -4.62 17.31
CA PRO A 203 3.29 -6.06 17.13
C PRO A 203 1.94 -6.44 16.50
N ILE A 204 1.94 -7.47 15.65
CA ILE A 204 0.73 -7.97 15.00
C ILE A 204 -0.13 -8.72 16.02
N GLY A 205 -1.33 -8.24 16.25
CA GLY A 205 -2.27 -8.85 17.18
C GLY A 205 -1.69 -8.94 18.58
N ARG A 206 -1.94 -10.05 19.25
CA ARG A 206 -1.37 -10.33 20.59
C ARG A 206 -0.07 -11.14 20.50
N SER A 207 0.80 -10.82 19.54
CA SER A 207 2.09 -11.49 19.35
C SER A 207 3.27 -10.52 19.55
N ASN A 208 4.49 -11.04 19.47
CA ASN A 208 5.71 -10.25 19.38
C ASN A 208 6.22 -10.08 17.94
N ILE A 209 5.40 -10.41 16.95
CA ILE A 209 5.77 -10.28 15.53
C ILE A 209 5.60 -8.82 15.10
N ILE A 210 6.68 -8.17 14.71
CA ILE A 210 6.68 -6.78 14.22
C ILE A 210 6.71 -6.79 12.69
N PRO A 211 5.77 -6.13 12.00
CA PRO A 211 5.68 -6.09 10.54
C PRO A 211 6.98 -5.67 9.86
N LYS A 212 7.65 -4.65 10.39
CA LYS A 212 8.93 -4.13 9.88
C LYS A 212 10.05 -5.19 9.78
N ASN A 213 9.99 -6.24 10.59
CA ASN A 213 11.00 -7.29 10.60
C ASN A 213 10.69 -8.46 9.65
N LEU A 214 9.53 -8.45 9.01
CA LEU A 214 9.11 -9.49 8.08
C LEU A 214 9.66 -9.19 6.68
N LYS A 215 10.85 -9.70 6.38
CA LYS A 215 11.45 -9.58 5.04
C LYS A 215 11.02 -10.77 4.19
N PHE A 216 10.44 -10.51 3.02
CA PHE A 216 9.93 -11.53 2.10
C PHE A 216 10.24 -11.18 0.64
N ASN A 217 10.28 -12.19 -0.22
CA ASN A 217 10.37 -12.03 -1.66
C ASN A 217 9.03 -12.31 -2.34
N LEU A 218 8.90 -11.86 -3.58
CA LEU A 218 7.69 -12.04 -4.40
C LEU A 218 7.90 -13.04 -5.54
N ASN A 219 8.86 -13.96 -5.42
CA ASN A 219 9.24 -14.91 -6.48
C ASN A 219 8.14 -15.90 -6.86
N ALA A 220 7.13 -16.09 -6.00
CA ALA A 220 5.95 -16.89 -6.29
C ALA A 220 5.02 -16.24 -7.33
N PHE A 221 5.05 -14.91 -7.47
CA PHE A 221 4.10 -14.13 -8.27
C PHE A 221 4.69 -13.81 -9.65
N ARG A 222 4.83 -14.81 -10.50
CA ARG A 222 5.54 -14.70 -11.79
C ARG A 222 4.82 -13.84 -12.84
N SER A 223 3.50 -13.77 -12.78
CA SER A 223 2.66 -13.03 -13.74
C SER A 223 2.30 -11.63 -13.24
N LEU A 224 2.96 -11.15 -12.17
CA LEU A 224 2.59 -9.92 -11.47
C LEU A 224 2.87 -8.69 -12.33
N LYS A 225 1.80 -7.91 -12.60
CA LYS A 225 1.82 -6.63 -13.31
C LYS A 225 1.56 -5.45 -12.37
N CYS A 226 0.75 -5.67 -11.32
CA CYS A 226 0.36 -4.62 -10.38
C CYS A 226 0.69 -5.03 -8.94
N LEU A 227 1.53 -4.25 -8.28
CA LEU A 227 1.89 -4.41 -6.87
C LEU A 227 1.33 -3.24 -6.06
N LYS A 228 0.46 -3.54 -5.09
CA LYS A 228 -0.09 -2.57 -4.15
C LYS A 228 0.39 -2.89 -2.73
N ILE A 229 0.97 -1.92 -2.05
CA ILE A 229 1.49 -2.03 -0.68
C ILE A 229 0.76 -1.02 0.19
N TYR A 230 0.16 -1.48 1.27
CA TYR A 230 -0.54 -0.65 2.25
C TYR A 230 0.12 -0.74 3.61
N ALA A 231 0.46 0.41 4.18
CA ALA A 231 0.94 0.58 5.56
C ALA A 231 2.08 -0.41 5.96
N LEU A 232 2.94 -0.74 5.00
CA LEU A 232 4.11 -1.61 5.19
C LEU A 232 5.34 -0.96 4.58
N PRO A 233 6.53 -1.09 5.21
CA PRO A 233 7.76 -0.62 4.61
C PRO A 233 8.06 -1.37 3.31
N SER A 234 8.35 -0.64 2.25
CA SER A 234 8.80 -1.24 0.97
C SER A 234 10.12 -2.01 1.13
N GLU A 235 10.91 -1.66 2.14
CA GLU A 235 12.18 -2.32 2.50
C GLU A 235 12.01 -3.77 2.98
N ASN A 236 10.79 -4.19 3.29
CA ASN A 236 10.46 -5.58 3.61
C ASN A 236 10.51 -6.49 2.37
N ILE A 237 10.36 -5.92 1.17
CA ILE A 237 10.40 -6.70 -0.07
C ILE A 237 11.84 -6.87 -0.50
N ILE A 238 12.32 -8.11 -0.49
CA ILE A 238 13.64 -8.49 -0.95
C ILE A 238 13.57 -8.72 -2.46
N ASP A 239 14.59 -8.23 -3.18
CA ASP A 239 14.77 -8.51 -4.62
C ASP A 239 13.58 -8.11 -5.51
N ILE A 240 12.90 -7.01 -5.17
CA ILE A 240 11.81 -6.47 -6.00
C ILE A 240 12.26 -6.22 -7.46
N GLY A 241 13.55 -5.99 -7.68
CA GLY A 241 14.13 -5.84 -9.01
C GLY A 241 13.95 -7.05 -9.93
N LEU A 242 13.67 -8.23 -9.41
CA LEU A 242 13.36 -9.42 -10.21
C LEU A 242 12.00 -9.29 -10.95
N LEU A 243 11.13 -8.40 -10.48
CA LEU A 243 9.82 -8.13 -11.09
C LEU A 243 9.86 -7.03 -12.17
N LYS A 244 11.04 -6.45 -12.46
CA LYS A 244 11.19 -5.40 -13.49
C LYS A 244 10.63 -5.76 -14.87
N PRO A 245 10.75 -7.02 -15.34
CA PRO A 245 10.24 -7.38 -16.65
C PRO A 245 8.71 -7.52 -16.73
N SER A 246 8.00 -7.51 -15.60
CA SER A 246 6.56 -7.78 -15.56
C SER A 246 5.73 -6.67 -14.93
N LEU A 247 6.33 -5.87 -14.02
CA LEU A 247 5.58 -4.82 -13.31
C LEU A 247 5.30 -3.62 -14.20
N GLU A 248 4.00 -3.31 -14.34
CA GLU A 248 3.47 -2.14 -15.04
C GLU A 248 3.00 -1.05 -14.06
N LYS A 249 2.62 -1.45 -12.83
CA LYS A 249 2.07 -0.56 -11.83
C LYS A 249 2.59 -0.86 -10.41
N ILE A 250 3.03 0.19 -9.71
CA ILE A 250 3.39 0.13 -8.28
C ILE A 250 2.56 1.18 -7.52
N CYS A 251 1.85 0.73 -6.48
CA CYS A 251 1.13 1.59 -5.55
C CYS A 251 1.68 1.38 -4.14
N VAL A 252 2.11 2.43 -3.48
CA VAL A 252 2.60 2.40 -2.09
C VAL A 252 1.87 3.47 -1.29
N HIS A 253 0.97 3.04 -0.43
CA HIS A 253 0.05 3.92 0.28
C HIS A 253 0.19 3.83 1.79
N ASN A 254 -0.02 4.96 2.47
CA ASN A 254 -0.04 5.05 3.94
C ASN A 254 1.22 4.47 4.60
N THR A 255 2.38 4.68 3.98
CA THR A 255 3.66 4.25 4.52
C THR A 255 4.46 5.43 5.07
N THR A 256 5.58 5.16 5.69
CA THR A 256 6.48 6.19 6.24
C THR A 256 7.58 6.62 5.27
N ILE A 257 7.46 6.29 3.96
CA ILE A 257 8.48 6.65 2.99
C ILE A 257 8.60 8.17 2.83
N THR A 258 9.82 8.66 2.80
CA THR A 258 10.17 10.07 2.63
C THR A 258 10.80 10.36 1.26
N SER A 259 11.14 9.33 0.50
CA SER A 259 11.83 9.39 -0.78
C SER A 259 11.37 8.24 -1.69
N ILE A 260 11.26 8.50 -2.99
CA ILE A 260 10.85 7.51 -4.01
C ILE A 260 11.90 6.41 -4.15
N ASN A 261 13.16 6.72 -3.89
CA ASN A 261 14.26 5.76 -3.97
C ASN A 261 14.09 4.59 -3.00
N GLN A 262 13.39 4.77 -1.87
CA GLN A 262 13.08 3.70 -0.92
C GLN A 262 12.22 2.60 -1.53
N VAL A 263 11.53 2.88 -2.63
CA VAL A 263 10.72 1.91 -3.38
C VAL A 263 11.45 1.43 -4.63
N LEU A 264 11.87 2.34 -5.49
CA LEU A 264 12.45 1.99 -6.79
C LEU A 264 13.87 1.41 -6.69
N MET A 265 14.59 1.69 -5.60
CA MET A 265 15.98 1.28 -5.37
C MET A 265 16.18 0.57 -4.02
N CYS A 266 15.15 -0.10 -3.50
CA CYS A 266 15.20 -0.70 -2.16
C CYS A 266 15.99 -2.01 -2.10
N ASP A 267 16.22 -2.68 -3.20
CA ASP A 267 16.89 -3.99 -3.25
C ASP A 267 18.43 -3.92 -3.35
N ASN A 268 19.08 -5.06 -3.16
CA ASN A 268 20.54 -5.19 -3.20
C ASN A 268 21.12 -4.91 -4.58
N VAL A 269 20.36 -5.13 -5.65
CA VAL A 269 20.81 -4.85 -7.03
C VAL A 269 21.07 -3.35 -7.21
N HIS A 270 20.27 -2.50 -6.56
CA HIS A 270 20.44 -1.06 -6.59
C HIS A 270 21.43 -0.53 -5.55
N LYS A 271 21.49 -1.15 -4.35
CA LYS A 271 22.32 -0.68 -3.22
C LYS A 271 23.81 -0.95 -3.43
N ASN A 272 24.18 -2.04 -4.10
CA ASN A 272 25.57 -2.48 -4.24
C ASN A 272 26.36 -1.80 -5.37
N THR A 273 25.77 -0.86 -6.08
CA THR A 273 26.44 -0.14 -7.16
C THR A 273 26.58 1.33 -6.81
N THR A 274 27.71 1.70 -6.23
CA THR A 274 28.23 3.07 -6.15
C THR A 274 28.70 3.54 -7.53
N ILE A 275 27.79 3.70 -8.48
CA ILE A 275 28.10 4.32 -9.77
C ILE A 275 27.15 5.48 -9.93
N ASP A 276 27.73 6.66 -10.03
CA ASP A 276 27.07 7.93 -10.26
C ASP A 276 26.03 7.83 -11.37
N ILE A 277 24.81 8.22 -11.08
CA ILE A 277 23.80 8.50 -12.11
C ILE A 277 24.35 9.73 -12.85
N PRO A 278 24.65 9.66 -14.16
CA PRO A 278 25.23 10.79 -14.86
C PRO A 278 24.31 12.00 -14.71
N SER A 279 24.85 13.11 -14.23
CA SER A 279 24.14 14.36 -14.11
C SER A 279 23.72 14.87 -15.50
N SER A 280 22.70 15.73 -15.53
CA SER A 280 22.22 16.32 -16.79
C SER A 280 23.30 17.07 -17.57
N GLU A 281 24.43 17.41 -16.95
CA GLU A 281 25.58 18.05 -17.58
C GLU A 281 26.46 17.04 -18.33
N ASP A 282 26.59 15.81 -17.84
CA ASP A 282 27.40 14.75 -18.48
C ASP A 282 26.79 14.28 -19.81
N ILE A 283 25.48 14.42 -19.98
CA ILE A 283 24.78 14.05 -21.23
C ILE A 283 25.06 15.10 -22.36
N LYS A 284 25.38 16.35 -22.01
CA LYS A 284 25.67 17.41 -23.01
C LYS A 284 27.10 17.37 -23.53
N LEU A 285 28.05 16.86 -22.79
CA LEU A 285 29.46 16.80 -23.18
C LEU A 285 29.81 15.61 -24.09
N ASN A 286 29.00 14.54 -24.11
CA ASN A 286 29.32 13.32 -24.88
C ASN A 286 28.70 13.23 -26.28
N ARG A 287 28.35 14.35 -26.93
CA ARG A 287 27.89 14.36 -28.33
C ARG A 287 28.99 14.13 -29.37
N SER A 288 30.24 13.99 -28.97
CA SER A 288 31.39 13.83 -29.91
C SER A 288 32.24 12.56 -29.66
N ALA A 289 31.83 11.67 -28.79
CA ALA A 289 32.52 10.40 -28.59
C ALA A 289 31.78 9.24 -29.26
N SER A 290 32.50 8.44 -30.03
CA SER A 290 32.05 7.16 -30.63
C SER A 290 31.29 6.29 -29.64
N PRO A 291 30.38 5.37 -30.07
CA PRO A 291 29.57 4.56 -29.16
C PRO A 291 30.46 3.61 -28.38
N ALA A 292 30.94 4.08 -27.24
CA ALA A 292 31.57 3.24 -26.23
C ALA A 292 30.49 2.34 -25.63
N LYS A 293 30.77 1.04 -25.63
CA LYS A 293 29.95 -0.05 -25.13
C LYS A 293 29.31 0.35 -23.79
N SER A 294 28.00 0.59 -23.80
CA SER A 294 27.21 0.78 -22.61
C SER A 294 27.36 -0.46 -21.73
N THR A 295 27.88 -0.28 -20.52
CA THR A 295 28.11 -1.36 -19.59
C THR A 295 26.76 -2.04 -19.24
N PRO A 296 26.68 -3.38 -19.18
CA PRO A 296 25.43 -4.11 -18.94
C PRO A 296 24.72 -3.74 -17.61
N ILE A 297 25.45 -3.10 -16.69
CA ILE A 297 24.99 -2.73 -15.35
C ILE A 297 24.00 -1.55 -15.37
N ALA A 298 24.16 -0.60 -16.26
CA ALA A 298 23.25 0.56 -16.34
C ALA A 298 21.83 0.17 -16.79
N THR A 299 21.70 -0.83 -17.66
CA THR A 299 20.40 -1.30 -18.17
C THR A 299 19.60 -2.09 -17.14
N ASN A 300 20.24 -2.68 -16.14
CA ASN A 300 19.57 -3.51 -15.13
C ASN A 300 18.85 -2.67 -14.03
N ARG A 301 19.08 -1.37 -13.98
CA ARG A 301 18.42 -0.45 -13.02
C ARG A 301 17.09 0.09 -13.50
N ILE A 302 16.83 0.07 -14.81
CA ILE A 302 15.66 0.69 -15.42
C ILE A 302 14.44 -0.21 -15.31
N TRP A 303 13.35 0.36 -14.83
CA TRP A 303 12.01 -0.22 -14.87
C TRP A 303 11.37 0.08 -16.22
N ARG A 304 11.44 -0.86 -17.16
CA ARG A 304 11.08 -0.62 -18.57
C ARG A 304 9.58 -0.58 -18.81
N ASP A 305 8.82 -1.33 -18.01
CA ASP A 305 7.40 -1.59 -18.25
C ASP A 305 6.47 -0.83 -17.29
N ILE A 306 7.04 -0.12 -16.30
CA ILE A 306 6.22 0.69 -15.39
C ILE A 306 5.64 1.89 -16.13
N VAL A 307 4.30 1.94 -16.15
CA VAL A 307 3.50 3.03 -16.73
C VAL A 307 2.77 3.85 -15.67
N GLU A 308 2.58 3.31 -14.47
CA GLU A 308 1.89 3.98 -13.37
C GLU A 308 2.61 3.82 -12.03
N LEU A 309 2.84 4.94 -11.35
CA LEU A 309 3.30 5.01 -9.96
C LEU A 309 2.30 5.79 -9.12
N ASP A 310 1.92 5.21 -7.99
CA ASP A 310 1.03 5.84 -7.02
C ASP A 310 1.63 5.78 -5.61
N PHE A 311 1.99 6.94 -5.09
CA PHE A 311 2.56 7.14 -3.76
C PHE A 311 1.63 7.97 -2.87
N THR A 312 0.34 7.71 -2.94
CA THR A 312 -0.68 8.42 -2.14
C THR A 312 -0.47 8.23 -0.64
N SER A 313 -0.68 9.29 0.13
CA SER A 313 -0.67 9.28 1.61
C SER A 313 0.66 8.82 2.21
N ASN A 314 1.75 9.43 1.78
CA ASN A 314 3.09 9.19 2.31
C ASN A 314 3.72 10.47 2.91
N LEU A 315 5.01 10.45 3.19
CA LEU A 315 5.74 11.58 3.79
C LEU A 315 6.75 12.20 2.80
N LEU A 316 6.51 12.08 1.49
CA LEU A 316 7.42 12.58 0.46
C LEU A 316 7.54 14.11 0.55
N THR A 317 8.75 14.62 0.64
CA THR A 317 9.05 16.06 0.68
C THR A 317 9.54 16.61 -0.65
N HIS A 318 10.05 15.74 -1.51
CA HIS A 318 10.56 16.06 -2.85
C HIS A 318 10.48 14.82 -3.76
N ILE A 319 10.56 15.06 -5.06
CA ILE A 319 10.69 14.02 -6.08
C ILE A 319 12.19 13.86 -6.34
N ASP A 320 12.75 12.72 -5.95
CA ASP A 320 14.18 12.44 -6.08
C ASP A 320 14.57 11.90 -7.47
N GLU A 321 15.86 11.78 -7.74
CA GLU A 321 16.37 11.36 -9.04
C GLU A 321 16.09 9.90 -9.40
N SER A 322 15.66 9.07 -8.46
CA SER A 322 15.33 7.67 -8.73
C SER A 322 14.17 7.52 -9.73
N ILE A 323 13.33 8.54 -9.87
CA ILE A 323 12.24 8.58 -10.85
C ILE A 323 12.77 8.39 -12.30
N ARG A 324 14.04 8.71 -12.58
CA ARG A 324 14.70 8.49 -13.87
C ARG A 324 14.79 7.02 -14.26
N THR A 325 14.68 6.11 -13.28
CA THR A 325 14.69 4.67 -13.55
C THR A 325 13.40 4.16 -14.20
N THR A 326 12.37 5.01 -14.31
CA THR A 326 11.03 4.67 -14.82
C THR A 326 10.62 5.54 -16.01
N PRO A 327 11.32 5.48 -17.17
CA PRO A 327 11.13 6.43 -18.26
C PRO A 327 9.79 6.30 -18.99
N GLN A 328 9.04 5.19 -18.81
CA GLN A 328 7.79 4.92 -19.51
C GLN A 328 6.54 5.38 -18.73
N ILE A 329 6.72 6.05 -17.60
CA ILE A 329 5.58 6.51 -16.78
C ILE A 329 4.67 7.43 -17.58
N LYS A 330 3.37 7.10 -17.56
CA LYS A 330 2.26 7.93 -18.07
C LYS A 330 1.45 8.54 -16.94
N THR A 331 1.35 7.87 -15.81
CA THR A 331 0.57 8.28 -14.64
C THR A 331 1.44 8.33 -13.40
N LEU A 332 1.50 9.49 -12.76
CA LEU A 332 2.19 9.70 -11.50
C LEU A 332 1.24 10.32 -10.48
N VAL A 333 0.96 9.60 -9.40
CA VAL A 333 0.10 10.05 -8.31
C VAL A 333 0.95 10.26 -7.06
N LEU A 334 0.97 11.49 -6.57
CA LEU A 334 1.71 11.94 -5.39
C LEU A 334 0.79 12.66 -4.39
N GLN A 335 -0.50 12.29 -4.42
CA GLN A 335 -1.53 12.88 -3.57
C GLN A 335 -1.24 12.67 -2.08
N GLN A 336 -1.62 13.65 -1.27
CA GLN A 336 -1.52 13.58 0.20
C GLN A 336 -0.11 13.28 0.68
N ASN A 337 0.84 14.16 0.28
CA ASN A 337 2.24 14.15 0.67
C ASN A 337 2.65 15.51 1.26
N ARG A 338 3.94 15.77 1.35
CA ARG A 338 4.51 17.02 1.89
C ARG A 338 5.33 17.80 0.87
N LEU A 339 5.00 17.63 -0.42
CA LEU A 339 5.73 18.28 -1.52
C LEU A 339 5.53 19.79 -1.49
N ARG A 340 6.59 20.55 -1.70
CA ARG A 340 6.58 22.02 -1.80
C ARG A 340 6.83 22.51 -3.22
N ASN A 341 7.50 21.73 -4.04
CA ASN A 341 7.81 22.01 -5.45
C ASN A 341 7.92 20.71 -6.23
N ILE A 342 8.05 20.83 -7.55
CA ILE A 342 8.37 19.71 -8.44
C ILE A 342 9.77 19.89 -9.00
N LYS A 343 10.51 18.79 -9.13
CA LYS A 343 11.79 18.66 -9.84
C LYS A 343 11.92 17.26 -10.39
N ASN A 344 12.88 17.05 -11.29
CA ASN A 344 13.22 15.75 -11.87
C ASN A 344 12.12 15.10 -12.73
N LEU A 345 11.08 15.84 -13.15
CA LEU A 345 10.02 15.31 -14.01
C LEU A 345 10.32 15.49 -15.50
N SER A 346 11.26 16.35 -15.86
CA SER A 346 11.71 16.58 -17.27
C SER A 346 12.28 15.33 -17.96
N VAL A 347 12.63 14.32 -17.17
CA VAL A 347 13.13 13.02 -17.66
C VAL A 347 12.01 12.02 -18.00
N LEU A 348 10.75 12.40 -17.83
CA LEU A 348 9.56 11.57 -18.07
C LEU A 348 8.82 12.04 -19.34
N PRO A 349 9.27 11.66 -20.54
CA PRO A 349 8.73 12.21 -21.78
C PRO A 349 7.28 11.77 -22.07
N HIS A 350 6.82 10.71 -21.43
CA HIS A 350 5.49 10.12 -21.63
C HIS A 350 4.48 10.48 -20.55
N LEU A 351 4.84 11.33 -19.57
CA LEU A 351 3.96 11.71 -18.47
C LEU A 351 2.75 12.50 -19.00
N GLN A 352 1.55 11.97 -18.78
CA GLN A 352 0.28 12.54 -19.24
C GLN A 352 -0.63 12.93 -18.06
N PHE A 353 -0.57 12.19 -16.97
CA PHE A 353 -1.38 12.42 -15.78
C PHE A 353 -0.49 12.64 -14.56
N LEU A 354 -0.66 13.78 -13.88
CA LEU A 354 0.04 14.11 -12.65
C LEU A 354 -0.94 14.58 -11.59
N ASN A 355 -1.00 13.85 -10.47
CA ASN A 355 -1.80 14.22 -9.31
C ASN A 355 -0.91 14.63 -8.14
N LEU A 356 -0.94 15.91 -7.79
CA LEU A 356 -0.22 16.56 -6.70
C LEU A 356 -1.17 17.12 -5.64
N SER A 357 -2.44 16.68 -5.62
CA SER A 357 -3.43 17.19 -4.67
C SER A 357 -3.05 16.90 -3.22
N ILE A 358 -3.53 17.73 -2.30
CA ILE A 358 -3.27 17.60 -0.86
C ILE A 358 -1.77 17.58 -0.57
N ASN A 359 -1.07 18.65 -0.97
CA ASN A 359 0.35 18.85 -0.72
C ASN A 359 0.62 20.25 -0.13
N LEU A 360 1.86 20.69 -0.08
CA LEU A 360 2.29 21.97 0.49
C LEU A 360 2.84 22.93 -0.56
N ILE A 361 2.39 22.80 -1.83
CA ILE A 361 2.89 23.60 -2.94
C ILE A 361 2.37 25.03 -2.80
N THR A 362 3.29 26.00 -2.84
CA THR A 362 2.99 27.43 -2.74
C THR A 362 3.23 28.19 -4.03
N GLU A 363 4.20 27.73 -4.82
CA GLU A 363 4.65 28.39 -6.04
C GLU A 363 4.67 27.45 -7.24
N VAL A 364 4.28 27.97 -8.38
CA VAL A 364 4.29 27.29 -9.66
C VAL A 364 5.16 28.13 -10.61
N ALA A 365 6.48 27.89 -10.56
CA ALA A 365 7.43 28.62 -11.38
C ALA A 365 8.04 27.70 -12.45
N ASP A 366 8.04 28.15 -13.69
CA ASP A 366 8.67 27.48 -14.86
C ASP A 366 8.36 25.99 -15.02
N TRP A 367 7.20 25.55 -14.60
CA TRP A 367 6.79 24.14 -14.65
C TRP A 367 6.77 23.56 -16.07
N HIS A 368 6.72 24.39 -17.10
CA HIS A 368 6.84 23.95 -18.49
C HIS A 368 8.23 23.34 -18.82
N LEU A 369 9.26 23.60 -18.01
CA LEU A 369 10.56 22.97 -18.15
C LEU A 369 10.60 21.55 -17.56
N GLU A 370 9.72 21.28 -16.62
CA GLU A 370 9.60 19.98 -15.95
C GLU A 370 8.50 19.10 -16.55
N LEU A 371 7.42 19.72 -17.05
CA LEU A 371 6.23 19.04 -17.55
C LEU A 371 6.08 19.28 -19.06
N GLY A 372 6.40 18.27 -19.86
CA GLY A 372 6.31 18.36 -21.32
C GLY A 372 4.87 18.23 -21.82
N ASN A 373 4.46 17.02 -22.20
CA ASN A 373 3.16 16.71 -22.82
C ASN A 373 2.08 16.34 -21.82
N LEU A 374 1.98 17.07 -20.70
CA LEU A 374 1.01 16.78 -19.65
C LEU A 374 -0.41 17.12 -20.10
N VAL A 375 -1.34 16.17 -19.95
CA VAL A 375 -2.75 16.30 -20.33
C VAL A 375 -3.62 16.63 -19.12
N THR A 376 -3.37 16.00 -17.98
CA THR A 376 -4.16 16.21 -16.75
C THR A 376 -3.26 16.56 -15.58
N LEU A 377 -3.56 17.67 -14.93
CA LEU A 377 -2.85 18.16 -13.75
C LEU A 377 -3.85 18.43 -12.62
N ASN A 378 -3.69 17.70 -11.51
CA ASN A 378 -4.44 17.95 -10.30
C ASN A 378 -3.55 18.58 -9.23
N LEU A 379 -3.89 19.81 -8.84
CA LEU A 379 -3.23 20.63 -7.82
C LEU A 379 -4.18 21.00 -6.67
N ALA A 380 -5.33 20.34 -6.56
CA ALA A 380 -6.32 20.63 -5.54
C ALA A 380 -5.74 20.55 -4.12
N GLN A 381 -6.27 21.38 -3.22
CA GLN A 381 -5.89 21.39 -1.81
C GLN A 381 -4.38 21.59 -1.59
N ASN A 382 -3.85 22.66 -2.19
CA ASN A 382 -2.48 23.15 -1.99
C ASN A 382 -2.53 24.61 -1.42
N LYS A 383 -1.45 25.35 -1.51
CA LYS A 383 -1.31 26.72 -1.00
C LYS A 383 -0.93 27.70 -2.11
N ILE A 384 -1.39 27.43 -3.32
CA ILE A 384 -1.00 28.19 -4.52
C ILE A 384 -1.77 29.50 -4.59
N LYS A 385 -1.06 30.62 -4.79
CA LYS A 385 -1.62 31.93 -5.05
C LYS A 385 -1.45 32.37 -6.49
N ASN A 386 -0.27 32.12 -7.06
CA ASN A 386 0.13 32.53 -8.40
C ASN A 386 0.28 31.32 -9.31
N ILE A 387 -0.34 31.33 -10.48
CA ILE A 387 -0.35 30.24 -11.46
C ILE A 387 0.36 30.58 -12.78
N LYS A 388 1.08 31.70 -12.83
CA LYS A 388 1.80 32.17 -14.01
C LYS A 388 2.69 31.11 -14.65
N GLY A 389 3.30 30.23 -13.85
CA GLY A 389 4.17 29.17 -14.34
C GLY A 389 3.48 28.06 -15.14
N LEU A 390 2.13 28.00 -15.14
CA LEU A 390 1.35 27.04 -15.95
C LEU A 390 1.14 27.53 -17.39
N ARG A 391 1.40 28.80 -17.68
CA ARG A 391 1.08 29.48 -18.96
C ARG A 391 1.58 28.76 -20.21
N LYS A 392 2.63 27.96 -20.12
CA LYS A 392 3.25 27.29 -21.27
C LYS A 392 2.96 25.77 -21.32
N LEU A 393 2.04 25.26 -20.52
CA LEU A 393 1.63 23.85 -20.55
C LEU A 393 0.60 23.63 -21.67
N LEU A 394 1.02 23.76 -22.92
CA LEU A 394 0.14 23.85 -24.08
C LEU A 394 -0.68 22.58 -24.36
N SER A 395 -0.28 21.43 -23.83
CA SER A 395 -0.97 20.13 -23.99
C SER A 395 -2.03 19.89 -22.91
N LEU A 396 -2.20 20.83 -21.95
CA LEU A 396 -3.08 20.62 -20.80
C LEU A 396 -4.55 20.72 -21.21
N VAL A 397 -5.31 19.67 -20.88
CA VAL A 397 -6.75 19.55 -21.14
C VAL A 397 -7.55 19.70 -19.84
N ASN A 398 -7.08 19.06 -18.76
CA ASN A 398 -7.77 19.06 -17.49
C ASN A 398 -6.89 19.66 -16.38
N LEU A 399 -7.39 20.69 -15.72
CA LEU A 399 -6.69 21.38 -14.63
C LEU A 399 -7.60 21.51 -13.41
N ASP A 400 -7.17 20.93 -12.29
CA ASP A 400 -7.85 21.11 -11.00
C ASP A 400 -6.96 21.94 -10.06
N LEU A 401 -7.44 23.13 -9.73
CA LEU A 401 -6.84 24.09 -8.79
C LEU A 401 -7.76 24.34 -7.57
N SER A 402 -8.76 23.49 -7.35
CA SER A 402 -9.73 23.67 -6.25
C SER A 402 -9.04 23.72 -4.88
N CYS A 403 -9.65 24.47 -3.95
CA CYS A 403 -9.16 24.61 -2.58
C CYS A 403 -7.68 25.07 -2.49
N ASN A 404 -7.33 26.11 -3.24
CA ASN A 404 -6.06 26.83 -3.14
C ASN A 404 -6.27 28.26 -2.59
N LEU A 405 -5.32 29.14 -2.77
CA LEU A 405 -5.32 30.51 -2.22
C LEU A 405 -5.35 31.57 -3.34
N ILE A 406 -5.91 31.23 -4.52
CA ILE A 406 -6.03 32.14 -5.65
C ILE A 406 -7.13 33.16 -5.35
N ASP A 407 -6.78 34.43 -5.25
CA ASP A 407 -7.67 35.54 -4.91
C ASP A 407 -7.90 36.53 -6.06
N GLU A 408 -6.93 36.65 -6.97
CA GLU A 408 -6.99 37.58 -8.09
C GLU A 408 -7.54 36.90 -9.36
N LEU A 409 -8.52 37.57 -10.00
CA LEU A 409 -9.10 37.08 -11.25
C LEU A 409 -8.09 37.11 -12.42
N GLU A 410 -7.12 38.03 -12.37
CA GLU A 410 -6.03 38.20 -13.32
C GLU A 410 -5.15 36.96 -13.44
N GLU A 411 -5.07 36.12 -12.40
CA GLU A 411 -4.33 34.84 -12.46
C GLU A 411 -4.93 33.90 -13.51
N VAL A 412 -6.24 33.95 -13.76
CA VAL A 412 -6.92 33.14 -14.77
C VAL A 412 -6.41 33.45 -16.18
N ASP A 413 -5.94 34.68 -16.46
CA ASP A 413 -5.38 35.04 -17.76
C ASP A 413 -4.18 34.20 -18.15
N HIS A 414 -3.44 33.69 -17.17
CA HIS A 414 -2.28 32.82 -17.40
C HIS A 414 -2.65 31.44 -17.94
N ILE A 415 -3.86 30.96 -17.68
CA ILE A 415 -4.34 29.64 -18.14
C ILE A 415 -5.37 29.77 -19.26
N ALA A 416 -6.01 30.93 -19.40
CA ALA A 416 -6.96 31.22 -20.49
C ALA A 416 -6.30 31.14 -21.88
N CYS A 417 -4.98 31.36 -21.96
CA CYS A 417 -4.22 31.22 -23.18
C CYS A 417 -3.86 29.76 -23.58
N LEU A 418 -4.19 28.77 -22.74
CA LEU A 418 -3.90 27.35 -23.02
C LEU A 418 -4.85 26.82 -24.10
N PRO A 419 -4.37 26.37 -25.27
CA PRO A 419 -5.22 26.13 -26.44
C PRO A 419 -6.13 24.89 -26.28
N LEU A 420 -5.70 23.89 -25.49
CA LEU A 420 -6.40 22.61 -25.33
C LEU A 420 -7.16 22.50 -24.00
N LEU A 421 -7.13 23.53 -23.15
CA LEU A 421 -7.79 23.46 -21.85
C LEU A 421 -9.33 23.38 -22.03
N GLU A 422 -9.93 22.32 -21.52
CA GLU A 422 -11.38 22.05 -21.56
C GLU A 422 -12.01 22.07 -20.17
N THR A 423 -11.32 21.49 -19.19
CA THR A 423 -11.85 21.36 -17.81
C THR A 423 -11.00 22.15 -16.85
N LEU A 424 -11.63 23.05 -16.11
CA LEU A 424 -11.03 23.88 -15.07
C LEU A 424 -11.84 23.81 -13.79
N ARG A 425 -11.18 23.54 -12.66
CA ARG A 425 -11.78 23.61 -11.32
C ARG A 425 -11.07 24.65 -10.48
N LEU A 426 -11.85 25.60 -9.93
CA LEU A 426 -11.37 26.69 -9.09
C LEU A 426 -12.17 26.83 -7.79
N THR A 427 -13.17 25.96 -7.56
CA THR A 427 -13.98 25.94 -6.33
C THR A 427 -13.11 25.95 -5.08
N GLY A 428 -13.57 26.62 -4.01
CA GLY A 428 -12.84 26.69 -2.75
C GLY A 428 -11.62 27.61 -2.74
N ASN A 429 -11.39 28.40 -3.81
CA ASN A 429 -10.43 29.51 -3.82
C ASN A 429 -11.12 30.81 -3.35
N PRO A 430 -10.39 31.80 -2.80
CA PRO A 430 -10.97 33.10 -2.43
C PRO A 430 -11.70 33.79 -3.58
N LEU A 431 -11.14 33.70 -4.80
CA LEU A 431 -11.78 34.31 -6.01
C LEU A 431 -13.17 33.74 -6.29
N ALA A 432 -13.45 32.48 -5.94
CA ALA A 432 -14.73 31.83 -6.19
C ALA A 432 -15.87 32.36 -5.27
N SER A 433 -15.53 33.12 -4.23
CA SER A 433 -16.50 33.79 -3.34
C SER A 433 -17.01 35.13 -3.91
N SER A 434 -16.48 35.57 -5.05
CA SER A 434 -16.88 36.85 -5.65
C SER A 434 -18.25 36.76 -6.36
N VAL A 435 -18.98 37.89 -6.37
CA VAL A 435 -20.21 38.00 -7.13
C VAL A 435 -19.92 37.82 -8.62
N ASP A 436 -20.79 37.10 -9.31
CA ASP A 436 -20.63 36.78 -10.75
C ASP A 436 -19.30 36.05 -11.08
N TYR A 437 -18.80 35.25 -10.14
CA TYR A 437 -17.54 34.50 -10.29
C TYR A 437 -17.49 33.78 -11.63
N ARG A 438 -18.48 32.92 -11.93
CA ARG A 438 -18.44 32.04 -13.12
C ARG A 438 -18.41 32.86 -14.43
N PRO A 439 -19.30 33.83 -14.68
CA PRO A 439 -19.23 34.70 -15.86
C PRO A 439 -17.90 35.46 -15.96
N ARG A 440 -17.34 35.91 -14.83
CA ARG A 440 -16.09 36.67 -14.79
C ARG A 440 -14.89 35.77 -15.16
N VAL A 441 -14.86 34.52 -14.70
CA VAL A 441 -13.82 33.52 -15.10
C VAL A 441 -14.00 33.16 -16.57
N LEU A 442 -15.21 32.82 -17.03
CA LEU A 442 -15.51 32.46 -18.40
C LEU A 442 -15.14 33.59 -19.39
N SER A 443 -15.33 34.86 -18.99
CA SER A 443 -14.97 36.01 -19.84
C SER A 443 -13.49 36.09 -20.22
N ARG A 444 -12.60 35.47 -19.43
CA ARG A 444 -11.18 35.42 -19.70
C ARG A 444 -10.82 34.48 -20.86
N PHE A 445 -11.68 33.51 -21.18
CA PHE A 445 -11.51 32.56 -22.27
C PHE A 445 -12.03 33.10 -23.63
N HIS A 446 -12.64 34.29 -23.66
CA HIS A 446 -13.14 34.94 -24.86
C HIS A 446 -14.04 34.03 -25.70
N ASP A 447 -13.70 33.77 -26.95
CA ASP A 447 -14.49 32.95 -27.89
C ASP A 447 -14.62 31.50 -27.44
N ARG A 448 -13.73 31.02 -26.57
CA ARG A 448 -13.73 29.65 -26.03
C ARG A 448 -14.56 29.49 -24.74
N ALA A 449 -15.23 30.54 -24.26
CA ALA A 449 -15.99 30.48 -23.02
C ALA A 449 -17.02 29.34 -22.97
N SER A 450 -17.67 29.03 -24.11
CA SER A 450 -18.65 27.92 -24.22
C SER A 450 -18.04 26.52 -24.23
N GLU A 451 -16.74 26.39 -24.52
CA GLU A 451 -16.02 25.12 -24.52
C GLU A 451 -15.61 24.69 -23.12
N ILE A 452 -15.39 25.67 -22.22
CA ILE A 452 -14.85 25.44 -20.87
C ILE A 452 -15.89 24.85 -19.93
N VAL A 453 -15.57 23.72 -19.35
CA VAL A 453 -16.28 23.12 -18.22
C VAL A 453 -15.67 23.68 -16.94
N LEU A 454 -16.32 24.66 -16.32
CA LEU A 454 -15.89 25.31 -15.09
C LEU A 454 -16.58 24.66 -13.89
N ASP A 455 -15.80 24.16 -12.94
CA ASP A 455 -16.30 23.52 -11.70
C ASP A 455 -17.28 22.38 -11.96
N SER A 456 -16.98 21.54 -12.96
CA SER A 456 -17.77 20.39 -13.41
C SER A 456 -19.05 20.71 -14.19
N GLU A 457 -19.32 21.99 -14.50
CA GLU A 457 -20.52 22.44 -15.23
C GLU A 457 -20.14 23.37 -16.39
N LYS A 458 -20.81 23.22 -17.50
CA LYS A 458 -20.73 24.22 -18.59
C LYS A 458 -21.43 25.52 -18.20
N GLY A 459 -21.01 26.63 -18.78
CA GLY A 459 -21.69 27.92 -18.63
C GLY A 459 -23.15 27.84 -19.11
N THR A 460 -24.06 28.36 -18.31
CA THR A 460 -25.46 28.60 -18.74
C THR A 460 -25.49 29.69 -19.80
N GLN A 461 -26.57 29.75 -20.61
CA GLN A 461 -26.69 30.82 -21.62
C GLN A 461 -26.56 32.21 -21.01
N GLN A 462 -27.17 32.45 -19.86
CA GLN A 462 -27.09 33.72 -19.14
C GLN A 462 -25.66 34.06 -18.68
N GLU A 463 -24.91 33.05 -18.18
CA GLU A 463 -23.50 33.22 -17.80
C GLU A 463 -22.64 33.54 -19.01
N LEU A 464 -22.88 32.86 -20.15
CA LEU A 464 -22.16 33.10 -21.41
C LEU A 464 -22.42 34.46 -22.00
N ASP A 465 -23.67 34.91 -22.02
CA ASP A 465 -24.04 36.25 -22.46
C ASP A 465 -23.35 37.32 -21.59
N THR A 466 -23.37 37.13 -20.28
CA THR A 466 -22.66 38.02 -19.34
C THR A 466 -21.15 37.99 -19.56
N ALA A 467 -20.57 36.82 -19.77
CA ALA A 467 -19.15 36.64 -20.04
C ALA A 467 -18.73 37.33 -21.33
N LEU A 468 -19.54 37.29 -22.39
CA LEU A 468 -19.31 37.97 -23.66
C LEU A 468 -19.23 39.48 -23.46
N VAL A 469 -20.17 40.08 -22.72
CA VAL A 469 -20.19 41.54 -22.43
C VAL A 469 -18.92 41.90 -21.61
N LEU A 470 -18.58 41.14 -20.59
CA LEU A 470 -17.39 41.38 -19.77
C LEU A 470 -16.10 41.26 -20.63
N SER A 471 -16.01 40.27 -21.52
CA SER A 471 -14.90 40.12 -22.46
C SER A 471 -14.71 41.30 -23.37
N ALA A 472 -15.82 41.82 -23.94
CA ALA A 472 -15.77 43.04 -24.81
C ALA A 472 -15.25 44.24 -24.03
N ILE A 473 -15.68 44.46 -22.80
CA ILE A 473 -15.18 45.52 -21.92
C ILE A 473 -13.70 45.38 -21.64
N LEU A 474 -13.20 44.16 -21.36
CA LEU A 474 -11.78 43.89 -21.14
C LEU A 474 -10.93 44.23 -22.37
N ILE A 475 -11.36 43.79 -23.55
CA ILE A 475 -10.67 44.09 -24.83
C ILE A 475 -10.61 45.59 -25.07
N SER A 476 -11.70 46.32 -24.83
CA SER A 476 -11.76 47.78 -24.99
C SER A 476 -10.79 48.53 -24.07
N LYS A 477 -10.69 48.10 -22.81
CA LYS A 477 -9.73 48.65 -21.83
C LYS A 477 -8.27 48.39 -22.21
N LEU A 478 -7.96 47.21 -22.75
CA LEU A 478 -6.61 46.87 -23.23
C LEU A 478 -6.19 47.73 -24.42
N ARG A 479 -7.10 48.03 -25.34
CA ARG A 479 -6.84 48.91 -26.51
C ARG A 479 -6.65 50.38 -26.10
N GLN A 480 -7.16 50.81 -24.94
CA GLN A 480 -7.03 52.19 -24.47
C GLN A 480 -5.78 52.48 -23.63
N LYS A 481 -5.04 51.45 -23.22
CA LYS A 481 -3.74 51.64 -22.55
C LYS A 481 -2.71 52.05 -23.63
N PRO A 482 -2.08 53.24 -23.56
CA PRO A 482 -1.04 53.62 -24.50
C PRO A 482 0.15 52.68 -24.33
N GLN A 483 0.73 52.25 -25.46
CA GLN A 483 2.02 51.56 -25.48
C GLN A 483 3.07 52.48 -24.85
N GLN A 484 3.47 52.19 -23.61
CA GLN A 484 4.67 52.78 -23.00
C GLN A 484 5.87 51.87 -23.20
#